data_a851124d922115e40f4e81043cfa69c2
#
_entry.id   a851124d922115e40f4e81043cfa69c2
#
_cell.length_a   1.000
_cell.length_b   1.000
_cell.length_c   1.000
_cell.angle_alpha   90.00
_cell.angle_beta   90.00
_cell.angle_gamma   90.00
#
_symmetry.space_group_name_H-M   'P 1'
#
loop_
_entity.id
_entity.type
_entity.pdbx_description
1 polymer ?
#
loop_
_entity_poly.entity_id
_entity_poly.type
_entity_poly.pdbx_seq_one_letter_code
_entity_poly.pdbx_strand_id
1 'polypeptide(L)'
;MALQVPQKAQVVRQYQRSGKDTGSPEVQVALLTERINSLTEHFRTHVKDFHSRRGLLVMVSQRRKLLDYLKRKDADKYRGLIEKLGLRK
;
A
#
# COMPACT_ATOMS: atom_id res chain seq x y z
N MET A 1 9.70 3.71 -10.12
CA MET A 1 9.66 2.92 -8.87
C MET A 1 8.41 2.04 -8.80
N ALA A 2 8.22 1.20 -9.78
CA ALA A 2 7.14 0.24 -9.78
C ALA A 2 7.63 -1.09 -9.21
N LEU A 3 6.72 -1.85 -8.60
CA LEU A 3 7.04 -3.20 -8.13
C LEU A 3 7.28 -4.10 -9.34
N GLN A 4 8.23 -5.00 -9.21
CA GLN A 4 8.43 -6.07 -10.18
C GLN A 4 7.22 -6.99 -10.19
N VAL A 5 6.95 -7.65 -11.33
CA VAL A 5 5.79 -8.55 -11.44
C VAL A 5 5.79 -9.65 -10.37
N PRO A 6 6.92 -10.32 -10.06
CA PRO A 6 6.93 -11.32 -8.99
C PRO A 6 6.60 -10.74 -7.62
N GLN A 7 7.11 -9.54 -7.29
CA GLN A 7 6.81 -8.87 -6.02
C GLN A 7 5.33 -8.52 -5.92
N LYS A 8 4.77 -8.01 -7.00
CA LYS A 8 3.37 -7.64 -7.07
C LYS A 8 2.47 -8.86 -6.86
N ALA A 9 2.77 -9.97 -7.53
CA ALA A 9 2.01 -11.20 -7.39
C ALA A 9 2.07 -11.73 -5.96
N GLN A 10 3.24 -11.66 -5.33
CA GLN A 10 3.42 -12.11 -3.95
C GLN A 10 2.57 -11.29 -2.98
N VAL A 11 2.57 -9.96 -3.11
CA VAL A 11 1.77 -9.08 -2.26
C VAL A 11 0.29 -9.37 -2.45
N VAL A 12 -0.17 -9.53 -3.67
CA VAL A 12 -1.56 -9.85 -3.97
C VAL A 12 -1.97 -11.15 -3.29
N ARG A 13 -1.15 -12.20 -3.38
CA ARG A 13 -1.44 -13.51 -2.75
C ARG A 13 -1.55 -13.40 -1.23
N GLN A 14 -0.69 -12.61 -0.59
CA GLN A 14 -0.69 -12.45 0.85
C GLN A 14 -1.97 -11.82 1.39
N TYR A 15 -2.60 -10.93 0.61
CA TYR A 15 -3.71 -10.12 1.09
C TYR A 15 -5.03 -10.41 0.39
N GLN A 16 -5.07 -11.36 -0.54
CA GLN A 16 -6.30 -11.76 -1.19
C GLN A 16 -7.29 -12.37 -0.19
N ARG A 17 -8.57 -12.04 -0.35
CA ARG A 17 -9.65 -12.70 0.38
C ARG A 17 -10.00 -14.03 -0.25
N SER A 18 -9.71 -14.17 -1.55
CA SER A 18 -9.88 -15.42 -2.31
C SER A 18 -8.83 -15.43 -3.41
N GLY A 19 -8.65 -16.56 -4.08
CA GLY A 19 -7.65 -16.68 -5.15
C GLY A 19 -7.86 -15.75 -6.33
N LYS A 20 -9.07 -15.18 -6.47
CA LYS A 20 -9.41 -14.26 -7.56
C LYS A 20 -9.45 -12.80 -7.11
N ASP A 21 -9.18 -12.51 -5.85
CA ASP A 21 -9.28 -11.17 -5.29
C ASP A 21 -7.99 -10.40 -5.55
N THR A 22 -8.01 -9.54 -6.55
CA THR A 22 -6.87 -8.67 -6.88
C THR A 22 -7.19 -7.18 -6.70
N GLY A 23 -8.43 -6.85 -6.41
CA GLY A 23 -8.89 -5.46 -6.35
C GLY A 23 -9.52 -5.04 -5.04
N SER A 24 -9.47 -5.88 -4.00
CA SER A 24 -10.06 -5.50 -2.71
C SER A 24 -9.28 -4.34 -2.06
N PRO A 25 -9.92 -3.56 -1.17
CA PRO A 25 -9.21 -2.51 -0.46
C PRO A 25 -7.97 -3.00 0.28
N GLU A 26 -8.01 -4.19 0.86
CA GLU A 26 -6.88 -4.78 1.56
C GLU A 26 -5.68 -4.99 0.63
N VAL A 27 -5.93 -5.54 -0.55
CA VAL A 27 -4.88 -5.77 -1.55
C VAL A 27 -4.34 -4.43 -2.05
N GLN A 28 -5.21 -3.47 -2.34
CA GLN A 28 -4.80 -2.16 -2.81
C GLN A 28 -3.93 -1.43 -1.79
N VAL A 29 -4.29 -1.48 -0.50
CA VAL A 29 -3.49 -0.88 0.57
C VAL A 29 -2.12 -1.55 0.67
N ALA A 30 -2.07 -2.88 0.56
CA ALA A 30 -0.82 -3.61 0.63
C ALA A 30 0.11 -3.24 -0.54
N LEU A 31 -0.43 -3.15 -1.75
CA LEU A 31 0.35 -2.76 -2.93
C LEU A 31 0.87 -1.32 -2.82
N LEU A 32 0.02 -0.39 -2.35
CA LEU A 32 0.42 0.99 -2.14
C LEU A 32 1.52 1.09 -1.08
N THR A 33 1.41 0.31 0.00
CA THR A 33 2.41 0.29 1.07
C THR A 33 3.78 -0.15 0.53
N GLU A 34 3.81 -1.20 -0.31
CA GLU A 34 5.06 -1.65 -0.92
C GLU A 34 5.66 -0.59 -1.83
N ARG A 35 4.85 0.08 -2.63
CA ARG A 35 5.32 1.17 -3.49
C ARG A 35 5.84 2.35 -2.68
N ILE A 36 5.14 2.72 -1.62
CA ILE A 36 5.56 3.81 -0.72
C ILE A 36 6.90 3.48 -0.09
N ASN A 37 7.08 2.26 0.38
CA ASN A 37 8.33 1.82 0.98
C ASN A 37 9.48 1.86 -0.04
N SER A 38 9.22 1.42 -1.27
CA SER A 38 10.22 1.48 -2.34
C SER A 38 10.64 2.90 -2.66
N LEU A 39 9.69 3.84 -2.75
CA LEU A 39 9.99 5.24 -2.99
C LEU A 39 10.71 5.89 -1.82
N THR A 40 10.35 5.55 -0.60
CA THR A 40 11.03 6.04 0.59
C THR A 40 12.50 5.65 0.57
N GLU A 41 12.79 4.41 0.19
CA GLU A 41 14.15 3.92 0.04
C GLU A 41 14.89 4.67 -1.08
N HIS A 42 14.20 4.93 -2.20
CA HIS A 42 14.75 5.70 -3.32
C HIS A 42 15.20 7.10 -2.87
N PHE A 43 14.45 7.75 -1.99
CA PHE A 43 14.78 9.12 -1.55
C PHE A 43 16.01 9.20 -0.65
N ARG A 44 16.50 8.10 -0.14
CA ARG A 44 17.75 8.09 0.62
C ARG A 44 18.94 8.48 -0.26
N THR A 45 18.86 8.15 -1.55
CA THR A 45 19.93 8.43 -2.51
C THR A 45 19.56 9.52 -3.52
N HIS A 46 18.27 9.77 -3.74
CA HIS A 46 17.75 10.70 -4.75
C HIS A 46 16.89 11.79 -4.11
N VAL A 47 17.49 12.56 -3.20
CA VAL A 47 16.76 13.54 -2.38
C VAL A 47 16.12 14.67 -3.17
N LYS A 48 16.59 14.93 -4.40
CA LYS A 48 16.07 16.01 -5.25
C LYS A 48 15.11 15.54 -6.33
N ASP A 49 14.61 14.32 -6.24
CA ASP A 49 13.64 13.77 -7.20
C ASP A 49 12.23 14.26 -6.84
N PHE A 50 11.88 15.44 -7.32
CA PHE A 50 10.60 16.08 -6.98
C PHE A 50 9.40 15.37 -7.63
N HIS A 51 9.57 14.74 -8.77
CA HIS A 51 8.49 13.99 -9.42
C HIS A 51 8.11 12.77 -8.60
N SER A 52 9.09 12.03 -8.12
CA SER A 52 8.83 10.86 -7.27
C SER A 52 8.24 11.26 -5.92
N ARG A 53 8.64 12.42 -5.37
CA ARG A 53 8.03 12.95 -4.13
C ARG A 53 6.56 13.24 -4.32
N ARG A 54 6.19 13.85 -5.44
CA ARG A 54 4.79 14.12 -5.77
C ARG A 54 4.01 12.81 -5.88
N GLY A 55 4.55 11.81 -6.57
CA GLY A 55 3.95 10.48 -6.67
C GLY A 55 3.77 9.82 -5.31
N LEU A 56 4.76 9.96 -4.42
CA LEU A 56 4.68 9.44 -3.07
C LEU A 56 3.51 10.06 -2.30
N LEU A 57 3.35 11.39 -2.37
CA LEU A 57 2.26 12.07 -1.69
C LEU A 57 0.90 11.61 -2.20
N VAL A 58 0.77 11.41 -3.51
CA VAL A 58 -0.47 10.90 -4.11
C VAL A 58 -0.78 9.49 -3.58
N MET A 59 0.22 8.61 -3.53
CA MET A 59 0.04 7.25 -3.04
C MET A 59 -0.31 7.20 -1.56
N VAL A 60 0.31 8.04 -0.75
CA VAL A 60 -0.01 8.15 0.69
C VAL A 60 -1.47 8.60 0.87
N SER A 61 -1.90 9.59 0.09
CA SER A 61 -3.28 10.07 0.12
C SER A 61 -4.28 8.99 -0.29
N GLN A 62 -3.97 8.24 -1.35
CA GLN A 62 -4.81 7.13 -1.81
C GLN A 62 -4.91 6.03 -0.75
N ARG A 63 -3.80 5.67 -0.13
CA ARG A 63 -3.77 4.67 0.94
C ARG A 63 -4.65 5.11 2.11
N ARG A 64 -4.55 6.38 2.51
CA ARG A 64 -5.36 6.93 3.60
C ARG A 64 -6.85 6.81 3.30
N LYS A 65 -7.26 7.16 2.08
CA LYS A 65 -8.66 7.05 1.67
C LYS A 65 -9.17 5.61 1.73
N LEU A 66 -8.37 4.67 1.26
CA LEU A 66 -8.73 3.25 1.30
C LEU A 66 -8.82 2.75 2.74
N LEU A 67 -7.90 3.15 3.60
CA LEU A 67 -7.92 2.77 5.01
C LEU A 67 -9.13 3.38 5.74
N ASP A 68 -9.47 4.63 5.46
CA ASP A 68 -10.66 5.27 6.03
C ASP A 68 -11.94 4.55 5.59
N TYR A 69 -12.01 4.18 4.32
CA TYR A 69 -13.11 3.40 3.78
C TYR A 69 -13.25 2.05 4.51
N LEU A 70 -12.15 1.34 4.63
CA LEU A 70 -12.13 0.03 5.29
C LEU A 70 -12.51 0.14 6.77
N LYS A 71 -12.03 1.17 7.45
CA LYS A 71 -12.37 1.43 8.85
C LYS A 71 -13.88 1.60 9.05
N ARG A 72 -14.53 2.29 8.12
CA ARG A 72 -15.99 2.48 8.18
C ARG A 72 -16.76 1.22 7.84
N LYS A 73 -16.24 0.39 6.94
CA LYS A 73 -16.94 -0.83 6.49
C LYS A 73 -16.71 -2.02 7.38
N ASP A 74 -15.49 -2.20 7.87
CA ASP A 74 -15.12 -3.34 8.71
C ASP A 74 -13.93 -2.96 9.59
N ALA A 75 -14.22 -2.52 10.80
CA ALA A 75 -13.19 -2.05 11.74
C ALA A 75 -12.23 -3.18 12.14
N ASP A 76 -12.69 -4.41 12.20
CA ASP A 76 -11.84 -5.54 12.58
C ASP A 76 -10.80 -5.83 11.49
N LYS A 77 -11.21 -5.83 10.23
CA LYS A 77 -10.28 -5.97 9.10
C LYS A 77 -9.29 -4.82 9.05
N TYR A 78 -9.76 -3.61 9.32
CA TYR A 78 -8.90 -2.43 9.36
C TYR A 78 -7.80 -2.62 10.40
N ARG A 79 -8.16 -3.01 11.63
CA ARG A 79 -7.18 -3.21 12.70
C ARG A 79 -6.19 -4.31 12.37
N GLY A 80 -6.67 -5.44 11.85
CA GLY A 80 -5.82 -6.56 11.44
C GLY A 80 -4.84 -6.14 10.35
N LEU A 81 -5.29 -5.37 9.38
CA LEU A 81 -4.44 -4.88 8.30
C LEU A 81 -3.38 -3.91 8.80
N ILE A 82 -3.74 -2.97 9.68
CA ILE A 82 -2.80 -2.03 10.29
C ILE A 82 -1.68 -2.78 11.02
N GLU A 83 -2.04 -3.78 11.83
CA GLU A 83 -1.06 -4.59 12.54
C GLU A 83 -0.15 -5.36 11.59
N LYS A 84 -0.73 -5.99 10.59
CA LYS A 84 -0.01 -6.82 9.62
C LYS A 84 0.98 -6.02 8.79
N LEU A 85 0.62 -4.78 8.43
CA LEU A 85 1.48 -3.90 7.64
C LEU A 85 2.38 -3.01 8.50
N GLY A 86 2.19 -3.00 9.82
CA GLY A 86 2.95 -2.13 10.71
C GLY A 86 2.65 -0.66 10.52
N LEU A 87 1.45 -0.31 10.07
CA LEU A 87 1.06 1.07 9.81
C LEU A 87 0.54 1.73 11.08
N ARG A 88 0.70 3.04 11.14
CA ARG A 88 0.06 3.87 12.16
C ARG A 88 -1.35 4.24 11.72
N LYS A 89 -2.21 4.46 12.72
CA LYS A 89 -3.56 4.95 12.46
C LYS A 89 -3.56 6.30 11.74
#